data_a4d4000bd6109d3d270d54679514c6eb
#
_entry.id   a4d4000bd6109d3d270d54679514c6eb
#
_cell.length_a   1.000
_cell.length_b   1.000
_cell.length_c   1.000
_cell.angle_alpha   90.00
_cell.angle_beta   90.00
_cell.angle_gamma   90.00
#
_symmetry.space_group_name_H-M   'P 1'
#
loop_
_entity.id
_entity.type
_entity.pdbx_description
1 polymer ?
#
loop_
_entity_poly.entity_id
_entity_poly.type
_entity_poly.pdbx_seq_one_letter_code
_entity_poly.pdbx_strand_id
1 'polypeptide(L)' 'MIQNRTYRILLRKESEGTYTAIVPALPGCITWGESMEHAIEMVKEAIGAYVEVLKEEGEPIPDDSETFEYSLQLSA' A
#
# COMPACT_ATOMS: atom_id res chain seq x y z
N MET A 1 -10.30 -20.56 -8.31
CA MET A 1 -8.95 -20.52 -7.74
C MET A 1 -8.68 -19.17 -7.11
N ILE A 2 -8.19 -19.17 -5.89
CA ILE A 2 -7.89 -17.94 -5.17
C ILE A 2 -6.45 -17.54 -5.48
N GLN A 3 -6.26 -16.30 -5.90
CA GLN A 3 -4.93 -15.77 -6.13
C GLN A 3 -4.56 -14.86 -4.97
N ASN A 4 -3.42 -15.15 -4.38
CA ASN A 4 -2.89 -14.30 -3.32
C ASN A 4 -1.94 -13.28 -3.93
N ARG A 5 -2.12 -12.02 -3.51
CA ARG A 5 -1.26 -10.93 -3.95
C ARG A 5 -0.59 -10.33 -2.74
N THR A 6 0.66 -9.94 -2.91
CA THR A 6 1.43 -9.34 -1.84
C THR A 6 1.66 -7.87 -2.17
N TYR A 7 1.40 -7.00 -1.20
CA TYR A 7 1.64 -5.58 -1.36
C TYR A 7 2.46 -5.07 -0.20
N ARG A 8 3.49 -4.30 -0.53
CA ARG A 8 4.24 -3.56 0.46
C ARG A 8 3.53 -2.25 0.71
N ILE A 9 3.38 -1.91 1.98
CA ILE A 9 2.70 -0.70 2.38
C ILE A 9 3.71 0.13 3.18
N LEU A 10 3.94 1.35 2.73
CA LEU A 10 4.83 2.26 3.43
C LEU A 10 3.97 3.15 4.32
N LEU A 11 4.31 3.17 5.59
CA LEU A 11 3.58 3.97 6.57
C LEU A 11 4.48 5.10 7.02
N ARG A 12 3.99 6.32 6.92
CA ARG A 12 4.75 7.49 7.34
C ARG A 12 3.98 8.24 8.42
N LYS A 13 4.65 8.46 9.53
CA LYS A 13 4.05 9.23 10.61
C LYS A 13 4.16 10.72 10.27
N GLU A 14 3.02 11.39 10.31
CA GLU A 14 2.98 12.81 10.03
C GLU A 14 3.20 13.62 11.32
N SER A 15 3.49 14.90 11.15
CA SER A 15 3.85 15.73 12.30
C SER A 15 2.73 15.87 13.33
N GLU A 16 1.48 15.73 12.90
CA GLU A 16 0.33 15.82 13.81
C GLU A 16 -0.03 14.49 14.44
N GLY A 17 0.75 13.43 14.19
CA GLY A 17 0.51 12.12 14.81
C GLY A 17 -0.36 11.19 14.01
N THR A 18 -0.83 11.61 12.84
CA THR A 18 -1.56 10.75 11.92
C THR A 18 -0.58 9.97 11.05
N TYR A 19 -1.10 9.05 10.24
CA TYR A 19 -0.27 8.20 9.39
C TYR A 19 -0.77 8.21 7.96
N THR A 20 0.18 8.27 7.04
CA THR A 20 -0.09 8.12 5.61
C THR A 20 0.37 6.74 5.19
N ALA A 21 -0.47 6.03 4.43
CA ALA A 21 -0.14 4.71 3.92
C ALA A 21 -0.06 4.79 2.40
N ILE A 22 1.05 4.31 1.85
CA ILE A 22 1.34 4.37 0.42
C ILE A 22 1.56 2.96 -0.09
N VAL A 23 0.96 2.64 -1.24
CA VAL A 23 1.13 1.33 -1.89
C VAL A 23 1.91 1.56 -3.18
N PRO A 24 3.24 1.37 -3.16
CA PRO A 24 4.05 1.70 -4.34
C PRO A 24 3.68 0.93 -5.61
N ALA A 25 3.23 -0.33 -5.46
CA ALA A 25 2.88 -1.14 -6.62
C ALA A 25 1.62 -0.65 -7.33
N LEU A 26 0.79 0.15 -6.64
CA LEU A 26 -0.45 0.67 -7.21
C LEU A 26 -0.37 2.19 -7.23
N PRO A 27 0.05 2.78 -8.36
CA PRO A 27 0.27 4.24 -8.42
C PRO A 27 -0.96 5.02 -8.00
N GLY A 28 -0.77 5.98 -7.12
CA GLY A 28 -1.85 6.80 -6.62
C GLY A 28 -2.65 6.18 -5.48
N CYS A 29 -2.34 4.95 -5.07
CA CYS A 29 -3.04 4.31 -3.97
C CYS A 29 -2.42 4.78 -2.65
N ILE A 30 -2.98 5.84 -2.11
CA ILE A 30 -2.48 6.49 -0.90
C ILE A 30 -3.68 6.74 -0.01
N THR A 31 -3.55 6.39 1.27
CA THR A 31 -4.61 6.61 2.25
C THR A 31 -4.04 7.26 3.50
N TRP A 32 -4.93 7.54 4.44
CA TRP A 32 -4.59 8.26 5.64
C TRP A 32 -5.37 7.66 6.81
N GLY A 33 -4.77 7.66 7.98
CA GLY A 33 -5.45 7.18 9.19
C GLY A 33 -4.99 7.94 10.41
N GLU A 34 -5.82 7.91 11.45
CA GLU A 34 -5.51 8.59 12.70
C GLU A 34 -4.53 7.82 13.57
N SER A 35 -4.34 6.53 13.26
CA SER A 35 -3.37 5.67 13.92
C SER A 35 -2.77 4.76 12.87
N MET A 36 -1.71 4.04 13.24
CA MET A 36 -1.12 3.08 12.31
C MET A 36 -2.13 2.00 11.92
N GLU A 37 -2.85 1.46 12.92
CA GLU A 37 -3.85 0.43 12.66
C GLU A 37 -4.97 0.95 11.75
N HIS A 38 -5.40 2.19 11.99
CA HIS A 38 -6.46 2.79 11.18
C HIS A 38 -5.98 2.97 9.73
N ALA A 39 -4.74 3.44 9.56
CA ALA A 39 -4.18 3.61 8.20
C ALA A 39 -4.09 2.28 7.47
N ILE A 40 -3.74 1.20 8.19
CA ILE A 40 -3.66 -0.12 7.59
C ILE A 40 -5.05 -0.59 7.16
N GLU A 41 -6.08 -0.37 7.98
CA GLU A 41 -7.44 -0.72 7.59
C GLU A 41 -7.89 0.04 6.36
N MET A 42 -7.58 1.34 6.33
CA MET A 42 -7.97 2.18 5.20
C MET A 42 -7.26 1.75 3.92
N VAL A 43 -5.98 1.37 4.02
CA VAL A 43 -5.24 0.98 2.82
C VAL A 43 -5.70 -0.37 2.29
N LYS A 44 -6.15 -1.27 3.17
CA LYS A 44 -6.72 -2.55 2.72
C LYS A 44 -7.94 -2.30 1.85
N GLU A 45 -8.83 -1.39 2.27
CA GLU A 45 -10.00 -1.06 1.48
C GLU A 45 -9.61 -0.40 0.17
N ALA A 46 -8.63 0.49 0.22
CA ALA A 46 -8.17 1.20 -0.98
C ALA A 46 -7.58 0.23 -2.00
N ILE A 47 -6.79 -0.74 -1.53
CA ILE A 47 -6.22 -1.75 -2.42
C ILE A 47 -7.32 -2.57 -3.07
N GLY A 48 -8.31 -2.98 -2.28
CA GLY A 48 -9.44 -3.75 -2.82
C GLY A 48 -10.17 -3.00 -3.92
N ALA A 49 -10.47 -1.72 -3.68
CA ALA A 49 -11.16 -0.91 -4.68
C ALA A 49 -10.30 -0.70 -5.92
N TYR A 50 -9.00 -0.46 -5.73
CA TYR A 50 -8.09 -0.25 -6.85
C TYR A 50 -8.02 -1.49 -7.73
N VAL A 51 -7.88 -2.66 -7.11
CA VAL A 51 -7.79 -3.92 -7.84
C VAL A 51 -9.10 -4.21 -8.60
N GLU A 52 -10.25 -3.89 -8.00
CA GLU A 52 -11.53 -4.09 -8.68
C GLU A 52 -11.62 -3.25 -9.95
N VAL A 53 -11.15 -2.00 -9.89
CA VAL A 53 -11.16 -1.14 -11.09
C VAL A 53 -10.26 -1.73 -12.17
N LEU A 54 -9.07 -2.22 -11.79
CA LEU A 54 -8.17 -2.83 -12.77
C LEU A 54 -8.81 -4.05 -13.43
N LYS A 55 -9.50 -4.87 -12.63
CA LYS A 55 -10.19 -6.03 -13.17
C LYS A 55 -11.27 -5.63 -14.17
N GLU A 56 -12.05 -4.62 -13.82
CA GLU A 56 -13.12 -4.15 -14.69
C GLU A 56 -12.58 -3.60 -16.01
N GLU A 57 -11.39 -3.01 -15.97
CA GLU A 57 -10.78 -2.44 -17.16
C GLU A 57 -9.95 -3.44 -17.92
N GLY A 58 -9.84 -4.67 -17.42
CA GLY A 58 -9.03 -5.69 -18.08
C GLY A 58 -7.55 -5.42 -18.00
N GLU A 59 -7.11 -4.64 -17.02
CA GLU A 59 -5.71 -4.28 -16.87
C GLU A 59 -4.97 -5.30 -16.03
N PRO A 60 -3.67 -5.48 -16.26
CA PRO A 60 -2.87 -6.35 -15.39
C PRO A 60 -2.88 -5.81 -13.96
N ILE A 61 -2.86 -6.73 -13.01
CA ILE A 61 -2.88 -6.37 -11.59
C ILE A 61 -1.48 -6.57 -11.04
N PRO A 62 -0.73 -5.48 -10.80
CA PRO A 62 0.62 -5.61 -10.24
C PRO A 62 0.60 -6.00 -8.78
N ASP A 63 1.68 -6.59 -8.31
CA ASP A 63 1.87 -6.80 -6.89
C ASP A 63 3.36 -6.81 -6.57
N ASP A 64 3.69 -7.03 -5.32
CA ASP A 64 5.07 -6.97 -4.84
C ASP A 64 5.64 -8.35 -4.54
N SER A 65 5.10 -9.41 -5.17
CA SER A 65 5.57 -10.76 -4.88
C SER A 65 7.05 -10.95 -5.20
N GLU A 66 7.59 -10.13 -6.12
CA GLU A 66 9.01 -10.19 -6.47
C GLU A 66 9.75 -8.91 -6.11
N THR A 67 9.18 -8.11 -5.22
CA THR A 67 9.79 -6.86 -4.76
C THR A 67 10.33 -7.08 -3.36
N PHE A 68 11.59 -6.74 -3.16
CA PHE A 68 12.24 -6.90 -1.88
C PHE A 68 12.63 -5.54 -1.33
N GLU A 69 12.62 -5.44 -0.02
CA GLU A 69 12.87 -4.19 0.66
C GLU A 69 14.17 -4.30 1.46
N TYR A 70 14.98 -3.27 1.42
CA TYR A 70 16.20 -3.21 2.17
C TYR A 70 16.30 -1.86 2.85
N SER A 71 16.41 -1.87 4.17
CA SER A 71 16.54 -0.63 4.94
C SER A 71 18.00 -0.44 5.31
N LEU A 72 18.51 0.74 5.03
CA LEU A 72 19.90 1.06 5.29
C LEU A 72 19.99 2.33 6.14
N GLN A 73 20.74 2.23 7.20
CA GLN A 73 21.00 3.39 8.06
C GLN A 73 22.45 3.79 7.89
N LEU A 74 22.67 5.05 7.52
CA LEU A 74 23.99 5.57 7.32
C LEU A 74 24.29 6.66 8.33
N SER A 75 25.51 6.65 8.81
CA SER A 75 26.02 7.68 9.71
C SER A 75 26.80 8.65 8.86
N ALA A 76 26.37 9.90 8.79
CA ALA A 76 27.01 10.89 7.93
C ALA A 76 27.58 12.03 8.74
#